data_31aefce67a6f104ee0bfdbba0701601d
#
_entry.id   31aefce67a6f104ee0bfdbba0701601d
#
_cell.length_a   1.000
_cell.length_b   1.000
_cell.length_c   1.000
_cell.angle_alpha   90.00
_cell.angle_beta   90.00
_cell.angle_gamma   90.00
#
_symmetry.space_group_name_H-M   'P 1'
#
loop_
_entity.id
_entity.type
_entity.pdbx_description
1 polymer ?
#
loop_
_entity_poly.entity_id
_entity_poly.type
_entity_poly.pdbx_seq_one_letter_code
_entity_poly.pdbx_strand_id
1 'polypeptide(L)'
;MQTQQHPALYRFLALAIIAVWGFTYISTKILYAHGLSALDVLTLRTALAYVLLLAIAPKWLFADTTKDEIKFALLGVVWVPLYYGLEHFALQATQASTVAILLATGPLMTAFIAAIFFRHFRMHFTTVMGLISAATGVFLMWFDNQVMFQLDGMASLMALGAAFCWAIYSMMIKTLSGYPLSFIARKAFGYGLLALMPFYIAQGGTPLAKLTDTTVVTNLLFLGIVTMTLCAVLWSRVSKEIGIKSASQYLYWVPVVSAVAALTLLNDQLSFVGIMGAVMILCGVWVAQYGLKLISVAFAVGDERLLSNASF
;
A
#
# COMPACT_ATOMS: atom_id res chain seq x y z
N MET A 1 -14.83 -0.79 -28.77
CA MET A 1 -13.63 -1.62 -28.57
C MET A 1 -12.41 -0.78 -28.91
N GLN A 2 -11.79 -0.13 -27.92
CA GLN A 2 -10.51 0.54 -28.15
C GLN A 2 -9.46 -0.58 -28.20
N THR A 3 -8.83 -0.72 -29.33
CA THR A 3 -7.68 -1.62 -29.55
C THR A 3 -6.62 -1.28 -28.52
N GLN A 4 -6.30 -2.24 -27.64
CA GLN A 4 -5.17 -2.14 -26.72
C GLN A 4 -3.89 -1.93 -27.53
N GLN A 5 -3.47 -0.68 -27.69
CA GLN A 5 -2.19 -0.35 -28.30
C GLN A 5 -1.11 -0.69 -27.25
N HIS A 6 -0.35 -1.77 -27.48
CA HIS A 6 0.81 -2.21 -26.70
C HIS A 6 0.56 -2.71 -25.26
N PRO A 7 -0.20 -3.80 -25.03
CA PRO A 7 -0.43 -4.34 -23.68
C PRO A 7 0.87 -4.76 -22.98
N ALA A 8 1.90 -5.15 -23.72
CA ALA A 8 3.22 -5.50 -23.18
C ALA A 8 3.92 -4.29 -22.53
N LEU A 9 3.83 -3.11 -23.15
CA LEU A 9 4.41 -1.87 -22.61
C LEU A 9 3.77 -1.50 -21.26
N TYR A 10 2.44 -1.56 -21.16
CA TYR A 10 1.75 -1.23 -19.90
C TYR A 10 1.97 -2.24 -18.80
N ARG A 11 2.17 -3.52 -19.14
CA ARG A 11 2.59 -4.55 -18.16
C ARG A 11 4.00 -4.30 -17.66
N PHE A 12 4.94 -3.95 -18.54
CA PHE A 12 6.29 -3.56 -18.16
C PHE A 12 6.28 -2.31 -17.28
N LEU A 13 5.49 -1.31 -17.65
CA LEU A 13 5.33 -0.08 -16.86
C LEU A 13 4.75 -0.37 -15.47
N ALA A 14 3.79 -1.31 -15.36
CA ALA A 14 3.27 -1.78 -14.07
C ALA A 14 4.39 -2.35 -13.19
N LEU A 15 5.24 -3.24 -13.73
CA LEU A 15 6.37 -3.81 -13.00
C LEU A 15 7.38 -2.75 -12.57
N ALA A 16 7.69 -1.78 -13.44
CA ALA A 16 8.58 -0.67 -13.11
C ALA A 16 8.02 0.18 -11.96
N ILE A 17 6.73 0.50 -11.98
CA ILE A 17 6.07 1.24 -10.89
C ILE A 17 6.14 0.43 -9.58
N ILE A 18 5.88 -0.87 -9.62
CA ILE A 18 5.96 -1.75 -8.45
C ILE A 18 7.38 -1.75 -7.87
N ALA A 19 8.40 -1.85 -8.72
CA ALA A 19 9.79 -1.76 -8.29
C ALA A 19 10.06 -0.41 -7.59
N VAL A 20 9.65 0.70 -8.19
CA VAL A 20 9.80 2.05 -7.59
C VAL A 20 9.09 2.13 -6.24
N TRP A 21 7.86 1.64 -6.13
CA TRP A 21 7.14 1.62 -4.85
C TRP A 21 7.79 0.70 -3.82
N GLY A 22 8.38 -0.41 -4.25
CA GLY A 22 9.17 -1.28 -3.38
C GLY A 22 10.35 -0.57 -2.72
N PHE A 23 11.00 0.35 -3.41
CA PHE A 23 12.12 1.15 -2.87
C PHE A 23 11.72 2.31 -1.95
N THR A 24 10.42 2.61 -1.80
CA THR A 24 9.96 3.69 -0.90
C THR A 24 10.44 3.51 0.53
N TYR A 25 10.39 2.29 1.05
CA TYR A 25 10.80 1.98 2.42
C TYR A 25 12.29 2.21 2.65
N ILE A 26 13.12 1.87 1.64
CA ILE A 26 14.57 2.09 1.68
C ILE A 26 14.87 3.59 1.76
N SER A 27 14.30 4.36 0.84
CA SER A 27 14.44 5.81 0.80
C SER A 27 13.98 6.48 2.09
N THR A 28 12.87 6.01 2.67
CA THR A 28 12.36 6.50 3.96
C THR A 28 13.33 6.20 5.11
N LYS A 29 13.90 4.98 5.17
CA LYS A 29 14.90 4.60 6.20
C LYS A 29 16.19 5.41 6.08
N ILE A 30 16.64 5.72 4.86
CA ILE A 30 17.79 6.61 4.63
C ILE A 30 17.50 7.99 5.24
N LEU A 31 16.32 8.55 5.03
CA LEU A 31 15.95 9.84 5.61
C LEU A 31 15.95 9.82 7.15
N TYR A 32 15.49 8.74 7.77
CA TYR A 32 15.55 8.56 9.22
C TYR A 32 16.99 8.48 9.73
N ALA A 33 17.87 7.78 9.01
CA ALA A 33 19.31 7.72 9.34
C ALA A 33 19.98 9.11 9.27
N HIS A 34 19.48 10.03 8.45
CA HIS A 34 19.91 11.44 8.38
C HIS A 34 19.16 12.33 9.38
N GLY A 35 18.46 11.73 10.35
CA GLY A 35 17.86 12.41 11.50
C GLY A 35 16.52 13.12 11.21
N LEU A 36 15.84 12.83 10.10
CA LEU A 36 14.46 13.28 9.90
C LEU A 36 13.52 12.40 10.74
N SER A 37 12.48 13.01 11.30
CA SER A 37 11.41 12.27 11.98
C SER A 37 10.41 11.69 10.97
N ALA A 38 9.57 10.75 11.43
CA ALA A 38 8.45 10.22 10.64
C ALA A 38 7.55 11.35 10.13
N LEU A 39 7.29 12.35 10.98
CA LEU A 39 6.43 13.49 10.64
C LEU A 39 7.10 14.43 9.63
N ASP A 40 8.43 14.65 9.71
CA ASP A 40 9.18 15.43 8.72
C ASP A 40 9.05 14.80 7.33
N VAL A 41 9.39 13.51 7.23
CA VAL A 41 9.35 12.80 5.94
C VAL A 41 7.95 12.77 5.36
N LEU A 42 6.95 12.45 6.18
CA LEU A 42 5.55 12.39 5.76
C LEU A 42 5.05 13.75 5.26
N THR A 43 5.32 14.82 6.00
CA THR A 43 4.84 16.16 5.64
C THR A 43 5.54 16.67 4.38
N LEU A 44 6.86 16.57 4.31
CA LEU A 44 7.63 17.09 3.17
C LEU A 44 7.33 16.33 1.88
N ARG A 45 7.30 14.98 1.91
CA ARG A 45 6.95 14.19 0.71
C ARG A 45 5.54 14.48 0.21
N THR A 46 4.58 14.64 1.15
CA THR A 46 3.19 14.93 0.79
C THR A 46 3.05 16.36 0.24
N ALA A 47 3.76 17.34 0.81
CA ALA A 47 3.78 18.70 0.31
C ALA A 47 4.35 18.78 -1.11
N LEU A 48 5.47 18.10 -1.39
CA LEU A 48 6.05 18.02 -2.74
C LEU A 48 5.06 17.40 -3.73
N ALA A 49 4.42 16.30 -3.35
CA ALA A 49 3.41 15.64 -4.19
C ALA A 49 2.20 16.55 -4.45
N TYR A 50 1.72 17.24 -3.43
CA TYR A 50 0.58 18.16 -3.55
C TYR A 50 0.88 19.33 -4.49
N VAL A 51 2.03 19.99 -4.32
CA VAL A 51 2.46 21.10 -5.19
C VAL A 51 2.58 20.65 -6.65
N LEU A 52 3.17 19.48 -6.90
CA LEU A 52 3.30 18.97 -8.25
C LEU A 52 1.94 18.56 -8.85
N LEU A 53 1.04 17.98 -8.07
CA LEU A 53 -0.31 17.67 -8.53
C LEU A 53 -1.15 18.92 -8.79
N LEU A 54 -0.93 20.02 -8.07
CA LEU A 54 -1.52 21.32 -8.41
C LEU A 54 -1.08 21.81 -9.77
N ALA A 55 0.20 21.65 -10.12
CA ALA A 55 0.72 22.05 -11.43
C ALA A 55 0.21 21.17 -12.57
N ILE A 56 0.12 19.83 -12.35
CA ILE A 56 -0.32 18.87 -13.38
C ILE A 56 -1.83 18.88 -13.59
N ALA A 57 -2.62 19.07 -12.54
CA ALA A 57 -4.08 19.02 -12.56
C ALA A 57 -4.69 20.29 -11.95
N PRO A 58 -4.48 21.47 -12.55
CA PRO A 58 -4.93 22.74 -11.96
C PRO A 58 -6.45 22.92 -11.99
N LYS A 59 -7.15 22.17 -12.86
CA LYS A 59 -8.60 22.25 -13.02
C LYS A 59 -9.30 21.74 -11.76
N TRP A 60 -10.34 22.48 -11.32
CA TRP A 60 -11.24 22.12 -10.24
C TRP A 60 -10.61 22.30 -8.83
N LEU A 61 -10.88 23.45 -8.23
CA LEU A 61 -10.47 23.68 -6.84
C LEU A 61 -11.32 22.88 -5.86
N PHE A 62 -12.62 22.78 -6.13
CA PHE A 62 -13.62 22.12 -5.28
C PHE A 62 -14.27 20.93 -5.99
N ALA A 63 -14.85 20.02 -5.22
CA ALA A 63 -15.67 18.93 -5.72
C ALA A 63 -17.04 19.47 -6.20
N ASP A 64 -17.74 18.67 -7.00
CA ASP A 64 -19.04 19.05 -7.57
C ASP A 64 -20.11 19.23 -6.50
N THR A 65 -19.97 18.55 -5.36
CA THR A 65 -20.92 18.64 -4.24
C THR A 65 -20.20 18.78 -2.90
N THR A 66 -20.85 19.43 -1.93
CA THR A 66 -20.34 19.52 -0.53
C THR A 66 -20.17 18.12 0.10
N LYS A 67 -21.05 17.17 -0.26
CA LYS A 67 -20.93 15.78 0.22
C LYS A 67 -19.65 15.12 -0.26
N ASP A 68 -19.27 15.33 -1.52
CA ASP A 68 -18.04 14.79 -2.05
C ASP A 68 -16.82 15.50 -1.49
N GLU A 69 -16.93 16.81 -1.22
CA GLU A 69 -15.88 17.58 -0.56
C GLU A 69 -15.57 17.00 0.85
N ILE A 70 -16.61 16.66 1.61
CA ILE A 70 -16.46 16.00 2.92
C ILE A 70 -15.80 14.62 2.76
N LYS A 71 -16.19 13.83 1.75
CA LYS A 71 -15.56 12.55 1.46
C LYS A 71 -14.06 12.70 1.13
N PHE A 72 -13.68 13.75 0.37
CA PHE A 72 -12.28 14.06 0.10
C PHE A 72 -11.51 14.44 1.36
N ALA A 73 -12.11 15.24 2.25
CA ALA A 73 -11.49 15.59 3.51
C ALA A 73 -11.26 14.35 4.38
N LEU A 74 -12.28 13.50 4.54
CA LEU A 74 -12.17 12.24 5.27
C LEU A 74 -11.15 11.29 4.63
N LEU A 75 -11.16 11.17 3.30
CA LEU A 75 -10.18 10.36 2.56
C LEU A 75 -8.75 10.86 2.81
N GLY A 76 -8.54 12.18 2.81
CA GLY A 76 -7.26 12.80 3.09
C GLY A 76 -6.75 12.48 4.49
N VAL A 77 -7.63 12.56 5.51
CA VAL A 77 -7.29 12.20 6.89
C VAL A 77 -6.99 10.71 7.01
N VAL A 78 -7.78 9.84 6.41
CA VAL A 78 -7.54 8.39 6.46
C VAL A 78 -6.25 8.02 5.74
N TRP A 79 -5.98 8.61 4.57
CA TRP A 79 -4.83 8.23 3.75
C TRP A 79 -3.51 8.82 4.25
N VAL A 80 -3.47 10.10 4.63
CA VAL A 80 -2.19 10.75 4.93
C VAL A 80 -1.83 10.62 6.42
N PRO A 81 -2.51 11.25 7.39
CA PRO A 81 -2.10 11.13 8.78
C PRO A 81 -2.33 9.74 9.37
N LEU A 82 -3.40 9.03 9.00
CA LEU A 82 -3.65 7.72 9.61
C LEU A 82 -2.86 6.62 8.90
N TYR A 83 -3.07 6.37 7.61
CA TYR A 83 -2.36 5.29 6.90
C TYR A 83 -0.85 5.56 6.85
N TYR A 84 -0.42 6.63 6.18
CA TYR A 84 1.01 6.92 6.08
C TYR A 84 1.63 7.30 7.42
N GLY A 85 0.90 7.95 8.34
CA GLY A 85 1.41 8.25 9.67
C GLY A 85 1.76 6.97 10.42
N LEU A 86 0.84 6.03 10.52
CA LEU A 86 1.08 4.73 11.17
C LEU A 86 2.20 3.94 10.48
N GLU A 87 2.25 3.94 9.14
CA GLU A 87 3.32 3.32 8.37
C GLU A 87 4.69 3.94 8.70
N HIS A 88 4.79 5.27 8.69
CA HIS A 88 6.04 5.98 8.96
C HIS A 88 6.51 5.81 10.40
N PHE A 89 5.61 5.84 11.38
CA PHE A 89 5.97 5.56 12.77
C PHE A 89 6.42 4.11 12.96
N ALA A 90 5.75 3.15 12.31
CA ALA A 90 6.19 1.76 12.30
C ALA A 90 7.58 1.63 11.68
N LEU A 91 7.82 2.23 10.51
CA LEU A 91 9.12 2.23 9.82
C LEU A 91 10.23 2.89 10.65
N GLN A 92 9.91 3.90 11.46
CA GLN A 92 10.91 4.53 12.33
C GLN A 92 11.33 3.60 13.46
N ALA A 93 10.41 2.76 13.96
CA ALA A 93 10.59 1.94 15.13
C ALA A 93 11.03 0.49 14.86
N THR A 94 10.79 -0.06 13.65
CA THR A 94 11.15 -1.45 13.32
C THR A 94 11.73 -1.59 11.90
N GLN A 95 12.07 -2.81 11.50
CA GLN A 95 12.67 -3.13 10.20
C GLN A 95 11.71 -2.85 9.04
N ALA A 96 12.25 -2.39 7.92
CA ALA A 96 11.47 -2.08 6.73
C ALA A 96 10.81 -3.32 6.11
N SER A 97 11.51 -4.46 6.14
CA SER A 97 11.00 -5.77 5.71
C SER A 97 9.77 -6.18 6.51
N THR A 98 9.79 -6.05 7.84
CA THR A 98 8.67 -6.35 8.73
C THR A 98 7.44 -5.50 8.39
N VAL A 99 7.63 -4.18 8.26
CA VAL A 99 6.51 -3.26 7.92
C VAL A 99 5.92 -3.60 6.55
N ALA A 100 6.77 -3.83 5.54
CA ALA A 100 6.32 -4.18 4.19
C ALA A 100 5.45 -5.46 4.17
N ILE A 101 5.88 -6.49 4.90
CA ILE A 101 5.16 -7.77 4.98
C ILE A 101 3.82 -7.60 5.72
N LEU A 102 3.80 -6.89 6.85
CA LEU A 102 2.56 -6.65 7.59
C LEU A 102 1.56 -5.83 6.79
N LEU A 103 2.00 -4.83 6.04
CA LEU A 103 1.16 -4.05 5.13
C LEU A 103 0.57 -4.88 3.98
N ALA A 104 1.20 -6.00 3.60
CA ALA A 104 0.64 -6.94 2.63
C ALA A 104 -0.71 -7.54 3.05
N THR A 105 -1.06 -7.48 4.34
CA THR A 105 -2.38 -7.92 4.84
C THR A 105 -3.53 -6.98 4.45
N GLY A 106 -3.26 -5.78 3.91
CA GLY A 106 -4.26 -4.79 3.54
C GLY A 106 -5.45 -5.31 2.72
N PRO A 107 -5.25 -6.09 1.65
CA PRO A 107 -6.35 -6.70 0.90
C PRO A 107 -7.22 -7.66 1.73
N LEU A 108 -6.64 -8.39 2.66
CA LEU A 108 -7.37 -9.26 3.58
C LEU A 108 -8.18 -8.43 4.58
N MET A 109 -7.62 -7.35 5.10
CA MET A 109 -8.35 -6.39 5.93
C MET A 109 -9.52 -5.77 5.17
N THR A 110 -9.35 -5.49 3.87
CA THR A 110 -10.46 -5.00 3.02
C THR A 110 -11.58 -6.05 2.90
N ALA A 111 -11.25 -7.32 2.70
CA ALA A 111 -12.25 -8.40 2.65
C ALA A 111 -12.94 -8.60 4.00
N PHE A 112 -12.19 -8.53 5.10
CA PHE A 112 -12.71 -8.63 6.45
C PHE A 112 -13.69 -7.52 6.79
N ILE A 113 -13.32 -6.26 6.52
CA ILE A 113 -14.21 -5.10 6.72
C ILE A 113 -15.46 -5.23 5.84
N ALA A 114 -15.29 -5.62 4.56
CA ALA A 114 -16.42 -5.80 3.67
C ALA A 114 -17.43 -6.85 4.19
N ALA A 115 -16.94 -7.91 4.80
CA ALA A 115 -17.81 -8.95 5.38
C ALA A 115 -18.59 -8.46 6.60
N ILE A 116 -18.02 -7.54 7.40
CA ILE A 116 -18.71 -6.97 8.57
C ILE A 116 -19.76 -5.95 8.15
N PHE A 117 -19.40 -5.04 7.24
CA PHE A 117 -20.23 -3.87 6.93
C PHE A 117 -21.23 -4.11 5.79
N PHE A 118 -20.96 -5.04 4.87
CA PHE A 118 -21.85 -5.31 3.76
C PHE A 118 -22.61 -6.63 3.97
N ARG A 119 -23.86 -6.53 4.37
CA ARG A 119 -24.76 -7.65 4.74
C ARG A 119 -24.90 -8.74 3.68
N HIS A 120 -24.62 -8.45 2.42
CA HIS A 120 -24.69 -9.40 1.30
C HIS A 120 -23.31 -9.91 0.84
N PHE A 121 -22.22 -9.45 1.48
CA PHE A 121 -20.89 -9.93 1.15
C PHE A 121 -20.64 -11.27 1.81
N ARG A 122 -20.56 -12.31 0.99
CA ARG A 122 -20.18 -13.66 1.47
C ARG A 122 -18.70 -13.88 1.28
N MET A 123 -18.00 -14.15 2.36
CA MET A 123 -16.61 -14.58 2.26
C MET A 123 -16.54 -15.97 1.63
N HIS A 124 -15.74 -16.09 0.59
CA HIS A 124 -15.43 -17.39 0.01
C HIS A 124 -14.51 -18.18 0.94
N PHE A 125 -14.59 -19.51 0.88
CA PHE A 125 -13.74 -20.41 1.67
C PHE A 125 -12.24 -20.07 1.54
N THR A 126 -11.77 -19.78 0.33
CA THR A 126 -10.38 -19.38 0.06
C THR A 126 -10.00 -18.07 0.75
N THR A 127 -10.92 -17.12 0.88
CA THR A 127 -10.68 -15.87 1.62
C THR A 127 -10.52 -16.13 3.11
N VAL A 128 -11.36 -17.02 3.68
CA VAL A 128 -11.26 -17.43 5.09
C VAL A 128 -9.93 -18.14 5.36
N MET A 129 -9.55 -19.09 4.51
CA MET A 129 -8.26 -19.80 4.62
C MET A 129 -7.07 -18.83 4.50
N GLY A 130 -7.17 -17.86 3.59
CA GLY A 130 -6.17 -16.80 3.44
C GLY A 130 -6.04 -15.92 4.68
N LEU A 131 -7.17 -15.56 5.31
CA LEU A 131 -7.19 -14.81 6.58
C LEU A 131 -6.55 -15.60 7.71
N ILE A 132 -6.88 -16.89 7.85
CA ILE A 132 -6.29 -17.75 8.88
C ILE A 132 -4.77 -17.86 8.67
N SER A 133 -4.33 -18.14 7.43
CA SER A 133 -2.90 -18.21 7.10
C SER A 133 -2.17 -16.92 7.43
N ALA A 134 -2.71 -15.76 7.03
CA ALA A 134 -2.09 -14.47 7.32
C ALA A 134 -2.08 -14.15 8.82
N ALA A 135 -3.16 -14.43 9.55
CA ALA A 135 -3.21 -14.23 10.99
C ALA A 135 -2.16 -15.09 11.72
N THR A 136 -2.01 -16.36 11.30
CA THR A 136 -0.94 -17.23 11.84
C THR A 136 0.44 -16.68 11.49
N GLY A 137 0.64 -16.18 10.26
CA GLY A 137 1.90 -15.56 9.87
C GLY A 137 2.24 -14.31 10.68
N VAL A 138 1.27 -13.43 10.94
CA VAL A 138 1.43 -12.26 11.82
C VAL A 138 1.80 -12.70 13.25
N PHE A 139 1.11 -13.72 13.77
CA PHE A 139 1.42 -14.27 15.08
C PHE A 139 2.85 -14.81 15.18
N LEU A 140 3.31 -15.57 14.16
CA LEU A 140 4.67 -16.08 14.11
C LEU A 140 5.70 -14.95 14.08
N MET A 141 5.49 -13.92 13.26
CA MET A 141 6.38 -12.74 13.23
C MET A 141 6.44 -12.02 14.57
N TRP A 142 5.32 -11.96 15.26
CA TRP A 142 5.24 -11.35 16.60
C TRP A 142 5.97 -12.16 17.65
N PHE A 143 5.82 -13.49 17.62
CA PHE A 143 6.42 -14.40 18.57
C PHE A 143 7.95 -14.47 18.41
N ASP A 144 8.44 -14.29 17.17
CA ASP A 144 9.87 -14.34 16.85
C ASP A 144 10.66 -13.19 17.46
N ASN A 145 10.09 -12.00 17.54
CA ASN A 145 10.76 -10.83 18.09
C ASN A 145 10.92 -10.86 19.62
N GLN A 146 10.62 -11.95 20.32
CA GLN A 146 10.74 -12.19 21.76
C GLN A 146 10.25 -11.05 22.68
N VAL A 147 9.48 -10.09 22.15
CA VAL A 147 9.21 -8.84 22.82
C VAL A 147 7.77 -8.38 22.62
N MET A 148 6.87 -9.07 23.29
CA MET A 148 5.45 -8.70 23.32
C MET A 148 5.18 -7.29 23.88
N PHE A 149 6.17 -6.63 24.46
CA PHE A 149 6.02 -5.33 25.14
C PHE A 149 7.13 -4.31 24.85
N GLN A 150 8.03 -4.55 23.89
CA GLN A 150 9.01 -3.56 23.46
C GLN A 150 8.46 -2.75 22.26
N LEU A 151 9.18 -1.69 21.87
CA LEU A 151 8.84 -0.79 20.77
C LEU A 151 8.44 -1.51 19.46
N ASP A 152 9.03 -2.69 19.19
CA ASP A 152 8.76 -3.50 18.00
C ASP A 152 7.34 -4.09 17.96
N GLY A 153 6.76 -4.47 19.10
CA GLY A 153 5.37 -4.92 19.18
C GLY A 153 4.39 -3.79 18.85
N MET A 154 4.65 -2.58 19.35
CA MET A 154 3.86 -1.38 19.02
C MET A 154 4.02 -1.00 17.55
N ALA A 155 5.22 -1.08 16.99
CA ALA A 155 5.48 -0.83 15.58
C ALA A 155 4.71 -1.81 14.66
N SER A 156 4.67 -3.09 15.04
CA SER A 156 3.87 -4.10 14.32
C SER A 156 2.37 -3.81 14.37
N LEU A 157 1.86 -3.36 15.53
CA LEU A 157 0.46 -2.91 15.65
C LEU A 157 0.18 -1.68 14.78
N MET A 158 1.12 -0.72 14.73
CA MET A 158 1.01 0.45 13.85
C MET A 158 0.98 0.03 12.37
N ALA A 159 1.82 -0.91 11.95
CA ALA A 159 1.82 -1.43 10.58
C ALA A 159 0.49 -2.13 10.23
N LEU A 160 -0.05 -2.94 11.14
CA LEU A 160 -1.38 -3.55 10.96
C LEU A 160 -2.50 -2.50 10.97
N GLY A 161 -2.41 -1.48 11.81
CA GLY A 161 -3.30 -0.32 11.80
C GLY A 161 -3.25 0.44 10.48
N ALA A 162 -2.06 0.59 9.89
CA ALA A 162 -1.91 1.16 8.56
C ALA A 162 -2.58 0.27 7.50
N ALA A 163 -2.40 -1.06 7.54
CA ALA A 163 -3.10 -1.98 6.64
C ALA A 163 -4.63 -1.88 6.76
N PHE A 164 -5.14 -1.68 7.96
CA PHE A 164 -6.56 -1.44 8.21
C PHE A 164 -7.04 -0.09 7.63
N CYS A 165 -6.26 0.98 7.80
CA CYS A 165 -6.55 2.29 7.19
C CYS A 165 -6.50 2.21 5.66
N TRP A 166 -5.58 1.42 5.08
CA TRP A 166 -5.56 1.12 3.65
C TRP A 166 -6.85 0.45 3.19
N ALA A 167 -7.40 -0.47 3.97
CA ALA A 167 -8.67 -1.11 3.65
C ALA A 167 -9.83 -0.10 3.62
N ILE A 168 -9.91 0.79 4.61
CA ILE A 168 -10.91 1.87 4.64
C ILE A 168 -10.73 2.79 3.43
N TYR A 169 -9.50 3.26 3.17
CA TYR A 169 -9.16 4.06 2.00
C TYR A 169 -9.62 3.39 0.69
N SER A 170 -9.34 2.09 0.53
CA SER A 170 -9.70 1.33 -0.67
C SER A 170 -11.23 1.23 -0.90
N MET A 171 -12.01 1.30 0.17
CA MET A 171 -13.46 1.34 0.08
C MET A 171 -13.97 2.76 -0.20
N MET A 172 -13.38 3.77 0.46
CA MET A 172 -13.78 5.17 0.28
C MET A 172 -13.50 5.68 -1.14
N ILE A 173 -12.35 5.34 -1.72
CA ILE A 173 -11.98 5.80 -3.07
C ILE A 173 -12.97 5.35 -4.15
N LYS A 174 -13.64 4.20 -3.96
CA LYS A 174 -14.68 3.71 -4.87
C LYS A 174 -15.91 4.63 -4.91
N THR A 175 -16.20 5.32 -3.81
CA THR A 175 -17.33 6.26 -3.74
C THR A 175 -17.07 7.57 -4.48
N LEU A 176 -15.82 7.78 -4.93
CA LEU A 176 -15.34 8.96 -5.65
C LEU A 176 -14.92 8.62 -7.08
N SER A 177 -15.37 7.47 -7.61
CA SER A 177 -14.98 6.96 -8.94
C SER A 177 -15.39 7.85 -10.11
N GLY A 178 -16.28 8.84 -9.92
CA GLY A 178 -16.62 9.86 -10.89
C GLY A 178 -15.52 10.90 -11.16
N TYR A 179 -14.53 10.99 -10.27
CA TYR A 179 -13.43 11.96 -10.38
C TYR A 179 -12.15 11.30 -10.92
N PRO A 180 -11.30 12.05 -11.67
CA PRO A 180 -9.99 11.57 -12.08
C PRO A 180 -9.09 11.23 -10.86
N LEU A 181 -8.30 10.16 -10.95
CA LEU A 181 -7.42 9.74 -9.85
C LEU A 181 -6.42 10.82 -9.42
N SER A 182 -5.90 11.63 -10.37
CA SER A 182 -5.04 12.77 -10.06
C SER A 182 -5.74 13.85 -9.23
N PHE A 183 -7.02 14.09 -9.49
CA PHE A 183 -7.83 14.99 -8.70
C PHE A 183 -8.09 14.44 -7.30
N ILE A 184 -8.45 13.14 -7.19
CA ILE A 184 -8.65 12.47 -5.90
C ILE A 184 -7.37 12.56 -5.06
N ALA A 185 -6.21 12.21 -5.65
CA ALA A 185 -4.91 12.27 -4.96
C ALA A 185 -4.58 13.70 -4.50
N ARG A 186 -4.76 14.70 -5.37
CA ARG A 186 -4.53 16.11 -5.02
C ARG A 186 -5.38 16.56 -3.84
N LYS A 187 -6.70 16.29 -3.88
CA LYS A 187 -7.62 16.67 -2.79
C LYS A 187 -7.26 15.97 -1.50
N ALA A 188 -7.00 14.66 -1.55
CA ALA A 188 -6.64 13.87 -0.38
C ALA A 188 -5.30 14.35 0.23
N PHE A 189 -4.28 14.62 -0.60
CA PHE A 189 -3.01 15.16 -0.09
C PHE A 189 -3.16 16.57 0.49
N GLY A 190 -3.98 17.44 -0.12
CA GLY A 190 -4.28 18.77 0.42
C GLY A 190 -4.93 18.71 1.80
N TYR A 191 -6.00 17.94 1.96
CA TYR A 191 -6.67 17.77 3.25
C TYR A 191 -5.80 17.02 4.26
N GLY A 192 -5.03 16.02 3.78
CA GLY A 192 -4.08 15.30 4.63
C GLY A 192 -2.98 16.23 5.17
N LEU A 193 -2.43 17.11 4.34
CA LEU A 193 -1.47 18.13 4.78
C LEU A 193 -2.09 19.08 5.80
N LEU A 194 -3.30 19.58 5.55
CA LEU A 194 -4.00 20.44 6.51
C LEU A 194 -4.15 19.75 7.86
N ALA A 195 -4.44 18.46 7.89
CA ALA A 195 -4.54 17.68 9.12
C ALA A 195 -3.17 17.42 9.78
N LEU A 196 -2.07 17.32 9.01
CA LEU A 196 -0.71 17.13 9.54
C LEU A 196 -0.08 18.42 10.05
N MET A 197 -0.39 19.56 9.44
CA MET A 197 0.27 20.84 9.73
C MET A 197 0.31 21.23 11.21
N PRO A 198 -0.76 21.08 12.02
CA PRO A 198 -0.70 21.39 13.44
C PRO A 198 0.38 20.59 14.19
N PHE A 199 0.50 19.30 13.90
CA PHE A 199 1.49 18.41 14.50
C PHE A 199 2.90 18.74 14.05
N TYR A 200 3.07 19.02 12.76
CA TYR A 200 4.38 19.38 12.19
C TYR A 200 4.90 20.73 12.74
N ILE A 201 4.03 21.72 12.90
CA ILE A 201 4.38 23.01 13.50
C ILE A 201 4.68 22.85 15.00
N ALA A 202 3.87 22.05 15.71
CA ALA A 202 4.08 21.79 17.14
C ALA A 202 5.40 21.07 17.42
N GLN A 203 5.88 20.23 16.48
CA GLN A 203 7.21 19.59 16.56
C GLN A 203 8.36 20.59 16.29
N GLY A 204 8.07 21.78 15.77
CA GLY A 204 9.07 22.80 15.39
C GLY A 204 9.50 22.74 13.93
N GLY A 205 8.87 21.87 13.12
CA GLY A 205 9.20 21.70 11.70
C GLY A 205 10.56 21.07 11.45
N THR A 206 10.93 20.95 10.17
CA THR A 206 12.25 20.38 9.77
C THR A 206 13.30 21.50 9.73
N PRO A 207 14.44 21.36 10.43
CA PRO A 207 15.53 22.34 10.36
C PRO A 207 16.05 22.50 8.94
N LEU A 208 16.20 23.74 8.48
CA LEU A 208 16.68 24.05 7.11
C LEU A 208 18.04 23.42 6.82
N ALA A 209 18.92 23.32 7.82
CA ALA A 209 20.22 22.66 7.68
C ALA A 209 20.13 21.20 7.20
N LYS A 210 19.06 20.47 7.52
CA LYS A 210 18.86 19.11 7.01
C LYS A 210 18.45 19.10 5.52
N LEU A 211 17.82 20.15 5.05
CA LEU A 211 17.37 20.29 3.66
C LEU A 211 18.49 20.75 2.71
N THR A 212 19.72 21.00 3.21
CA THR A 212 20.91 21.25 2.39
C THR A 212 21.69 19.98 2.07
N ASP A 213 21.41 18.87 2.77
CA ASP A 213 22.03 17.57 2.50
C ASP A 213 21.48 16.99 1.19
N THR A 214 22.36 16.74 0.23
CA THR A 214 22.02 16.18 -1.09
C THR A 214 21.31 14.84 -0.98
N THR A 215 21.70 13.98 -0.02
CA THR A 215 21.06 12.69 0.21
C THR A 215 19.62 12.86 0.71
N VAL A 216 19.40 13.81 1.60
CA VAL A 216 18.05 14.12 2.09
C VAL A 216 17.18 14.66 0.96
N VAL A 217 17.68 15.64 0.20
CA VAL A 217 16.92 16.26 -0.89
C VAL A 217 16.57 15.24 -1.97
N THR A 218 17.55 14.43 -2.42
CA THR A 218 17.28 13.41 -3.47
C THR A 218 16.27 12.38 -3.05
N ASN A 219 16.33 11.89 -1.81
CA ASN A 219 15.34 10.94 -1.29
C ASN A 219 13.96 11.57 -1.10
N LEU A 220 13.86 12.82 -0.64
CA LEU A 220 12.58 13.54 -0.56
C LEU A 220 11.96 13.76 -1.94
N LEU A 221 12.75 14.16 -2.93
CA LEU A 221 12.29 14.32 -4.32
C LEU A 221 11.84 12.96 -4.89
N PHE A 222 12.59 11.89 -4.64
CA PHE A 222 12.19 10.55 -5.02
C PHE A 222 10.83 10.18 -4.41
N LEU A 223 10.65 10.36 -3.09
CA LEU A 223 9.41 10.02 -2.40
C LEU A 223 8.22 10.90 -2.84
N GLY A 224 8.39 12.22 -2.92
CA GLY A 224 7.30 13.13 -3.25
C GLY A 224 6.97 13.17 -4.75
N ILE A 225 7.99 13.31 -5.60
CA ILE A 225 7.79 13.49 -7.03
C ILE A 225 7.62 12.15 -7.73
N VAL A 226 8.59 11.24 -7.55
CA VAL A 226 8.57 10.00 -8.33
C VAL A 226 7.50 9.06 -7.80
N THR A 227 7.52 8.73 -6.51
CA THR A 227 6.64 7.68 -5.97
C THR A 227 5.19 8.15 -5.79
N MET A 228 4.97 9.30 -5.16
CA MET A 228 3.62 9.77 -4.87
C MET A 228 2.92 10.44 -6.06
N THR A 229 3.67 11.04 -6.98
CA THR A 229 3.07 11.79 -8.09
C THR A 229 3.21 11.07 -9.42
N LEU A 230 4.42 10.87 -9.93
CA LEU A 230 4.63 10.29 -11.26
C LEU A 230 4.10 8.86 -11.34
N CYS A 231 4.44 8.02 -10.35
CA CYS A 231 3.94 6.64 -10.30
C CYS A 231 2.40 6.59 -10.18
N ALA A 232 1.78 7.47 -9.40
CA ALA A 232 0.32 7.52 -9.29
C ALA A 232 -0.37 7.92 -10.61
N VAL A 233 0.19 8.91 -11.32
CA VAL A 233 -0.32 9.33 -12.64
C VAL A 233 -0.15 8.21 -13.68
N LEU A 234 1.04 7.59 -13.73
CA LEU A 234 1.32 6.48 -14.63
C LEU A 234 0.47 5.25 -14.28
N TRP A 235 0.27 4.95 -13.01
CA TRP A 235 -0.60 3.87 -12.55
C TRP A 235 -2.05 4.06 -12.98
N SER A 236 -2.52 5.30 -12.98
CA SER A 236 -3.86 5.63 -13.49
C SER A 236 -4.00 5.26 -14.98
N ARG A 237 -2.97 5.50 -15.79
CA ARG A 237 -2.93 5.10 -17.21
C ARG A 237 -2.84 3.58 -17.36
N VAL A 238 -1.93 2.93 -16.64
CA VAL A 238 -1.80 1.46 -16.62
C VAL A 238 -3.15 0.82 -16.30
N SER A 239 -3.81 1.29 -15.23
CA SER A 239 -5.11 0.74 -14.81
C SER A 239 -6.23 0.91 -15.84
N LYS A 240 -6.18 1.97 -16.65
CA LYS A 240 -7.13 2.18 -17.76
C LYS A 240 -6.84 1.23 -18.92
N GLU A 241 -5.57 1.03 -19.28
CA GLU A 241 -5.16 0.27 -20.46
C GLU A 241 -5.24 -1.25 -20.26
N ILE A 242 -4.74 -1.78 -19.14
CA ILE A 242 -4.77 -3.24 -18.88
C ILE A 242 -5.96 -3.67 -18.01
N GLY A 243 -6.78 -2.71 -17.57
CA GLY A 243 -7.93 -2.93 -16.70
C GLY A 243 -7.54 -2.97 -15.20
N ILE A 244 -8.40 -2.38 -14.36
CA ILE A 244 -8.18 -2.23 -12.91
C ILE A 244 -7.89 -3.58 -12.26
N LYS A 245 -8.62 -4.65 -12.64
CA LYS A 245 -8.46 -6.00 -12.08
C LYS A 245 -7.08 -6.58 -12.37
N SER A 246 -6.58 -6.40 -13.60
CA SER A 246 -5.25 -6.88 -14.00
C SER A 246 -4.14 -6.05 -13.36
N ALA A 247 -4.30 -4.72 -13.33
CA ALA A 247 -3.34 -3.82 -12.68
C ALA A 247 -3.20 -4.13 -11.19
N SER A 248 -4.31 -4.34 -10.46
CA SER A 248 -4.29 -4.63 -9.02
C SER A 248 -3.49 -5.88 -8.67
N GLN A 249 -3.34 -6.82 -9.60
CA GLN A 249 -2.54 -8.03 -9.37
C GLN A 249 -1.07 -7.72 -9.17
N TYR A 250 -0.55 -6.68 -9.80
CA TYR A 250 0.86 -6.29 -9.65
C TYR A 250 1.14 -5.68 -8.27
N LEU A 251 0.15 -5.06 -7.60
CA LEU A 251 0.34 -4.44 -6.28
C LEU A 251 0.82 -5.44 -5.21
N TYR A 252 0.51 -6.73 -5.36
CA TYR A 252 0.95 -7.76 -4.43
C TYR A 252 2.46 -8.02 -4.46
N TRP A 253 3.14 -7.57 -5.50
CA TRP A 253 4.59 -7.67 -5.59
C TRP A 253 5.31 -6.54 -4.82
N VAL A 254 4.62 -5.43 -4.49
CA VAL A 254 5.23 -4.32 -3.73
C VAL A 254 5.85 -4.81 -2.41
N PRO A 255 5.13 -5.54 -1.53
CA PRO A 255 5.72 -6.02 -0.28
C PRO A 255 6.89 -6.97 -0.50
N VAL A 256 6.82 -7.80 -1.54
CA VAL A 256 7.92 -8.73 -1.87
C VAL A 256 9.17 -7.96 -2.28
N VAL A 257 9.03 -7.00 -3.20
CA VAL A 257 10.14 -6.15 -3.65
C VAL A 257 10.70 -5.34 -2.47
N SER A 258 9.83 -4.77 -1.62
CA SER A 258 10.25 -4.01 -0.44
C SER A 258 11.02 -4.87 0.56
N ALA A 259 10.53 -6.07 0.86
CA ALA A 259 11.18 -6.98 1.79
C ALA A 259 12.55 -7.43 1.26
N VAL A 260 12.63 -7.84 -0.02
CA VAL A 260 13.91 -8.24 -0.65
C VAL A 260 14.89 -7.07 -0.66
N ALA A 261 14.42 -5.86 -1.04
CA ALA A 261 15.27 -4.68 -1.04
C ALA A 261 15.76 -4.32 0.38
N ALA A 262 14.91 -4.44 1.41
CA ALA A 262 15.28 -4.17 2.79
C ALA A 262 16.32 -5.19 3.31
N LEU A 263 16.12 -6.48 3.04
CA LEU A 263 17.06 -7.54 3.41
C LEU A 263 18.43 -7.36 2.75
N THR A 264 18.46 -6.88 1.50
CA THR A 264 19.71 -6.77 0.73
C THR A 264 20.42 -5.43 0.90
N LEU A 265 19.69 -4.32 1.02
CA LEU A 265 20.26 -2.96 1.03
C LEU A 265 20.33 -2.34 2.42
N LEU A 266 19.41 -2.69 3.33
CA LEU A 266 19.41 -2.20 4.69
C LEU A 266 20.01 -3.20 5.70
N ASN A 267 20.40 -4.40 5.22
CA ASN A 267 20.84 -5.51 6.08
C ASN A 267 19.81 -5.88 7.16
N ASP A 268 18.52 -5.72 6.85
CA ASP A 268 17.45 -6.21 7.71
C ASP A 268 17.65 -7.71 7.96
N GLN A 269 17.32 -8.19 9.14
CA GLN A 269 17.45 -9.60 9.49
C GLN A 269 16.07 -10.16 9.86
N LEU A 270 15.66 -11.19 9.16
CA LEU A 270 14.52 -12.01 9.56
C LEU A 270 15.05 -13.35 10.05
N SER A 271 14.57 -13.78 11.21
CA SER A 271 14.83 -15.14 11.69
C SER A 271 14.11 -16.17 10.81
N PHE A 272 14.39 -17.44 11.03
CA PHE A 272 13.69 -18.52 10.35
C PHE A 272 12.15 -18.47 10.61
N VAL A 273 11.75 -18.18 11.85
CA VAL A 273 10.32 -18.05 12.22
C VAL A 273 9.70 -16.82 11.57
N GLY A 274 10.41 -15.69 11.51
CA GLY A 274 9.99 -14.48 10.80
C GLY A 274 9.80 -14.72 9.31
N ILE A 275 10.70 -15.47 8.66
CA ILE A 275 10.56 -15.86 7.25
C ILE A 275 9.34 -16.77 7.05
N MET A 276 9.12 -17.75 7.92
CA MET A 276 7.92 -18.59 7.87
C MET A 276 6.64 -17.75 8.00
N GLY A 277 6.62 -16.82 8.95
CA GLY A 277 5.51 -15.88 9.12
C GLY A 277 5.25 -15.03 7.88
N ALA A 278 6.31 -14.48 7.28
CA ALA A 278 6.23 -13.71 6.04
C ALA A 278 5.65 -14.53 4.88
N VAL A 279 6.13 -15.75 4.69
CA VAL A 279 5.62 -16.68 3.66
C VAL A 279 4.14 -16.98 3.90
N MET A 280 3.72 -17.23 5.14
CA MET A 280 2.32 -17.51 5.47
C MET A 280 1.41 -16.29 5.18
N ILE A 281 1.87 -15.06 5.46
CA ILE A 281 1.13 -13.83 5.12
C ILE A 281 0.95 -13.73 3.61
N LEU A 282 2.04 -13.81 2.85
CA LEU A 282 2.02 -13.67 1.39
C LEU A 282 1.21 -14.77 0.71
N CYS A 283 1.37 -16.03 1.15
CA CYS A 283 0.57 -17.16 0.68
C CYS A 283 -0.93 -16.96 1.03
N GLY A 284 -1.23 -16.49 2.24
CA GLY A 284 -2.60 -16.21 2.67
C GLY A 284 -3.28 -15.16 1.79
N VAL A 285 -2.58 -14.07 1.49
CA VAL A 285 -3.05 -13.03 0.57
C VAL A 285 -3.28 -13.60 -0.83
N TRP A 286 -2.35 -14.40 -1.32
CA TRP A 286 -2.44 -15.03 -2.64
C TRP A 286 -3.62 -16.02 -2.73
N VAL A 287 -3.78 -16.92 -1.76
CA VAL A 287 -4.89 -17.87 -1.69
C VAL A 287 -6.26 -17.19 -1.60
N ALA A 288 -6.38 -16.14 -0.80
CA ALA A 288 -7.61 -15.37 -0.68
C ALA A 288 -8.08 -14.79 -2.02
N GLN A 289 -7.15 -14.46 -2.91
CA GLN A 289 -7.45 -13.77 -4.15
C GLN A 289 -7.57 -14.68 -5.38
N TYR A 290 -6.74 -15.72 -5.43
CA TYR A 290 -6.63 -16.59 -6.60
C TYR A 290 -7.20 -17.99 -6.35
N GLY A 291 -7.38 -18.38 -5.10
CA GLY A 291 -7.78 -19.72 -4.72
C GLY A 291 -9.06 -20.19 -5.39
N LEU A 292 -10.06 -19.31 -5.57
CA LEU A 292 -11.31 -19.65 -6.28
C LEU A 292 -11.08 -19.97 -7.76
N LYS A 293 -10.18 -19.26 -8.43
CA LYS A 293 -9.87 -19.55 -9.84
C LYS A 293 -9.15 -20.88 -9.99
N LEU A 294 -8.24 -21.20 -9.07
CA LEU A 294 -7.53 -22.48 -9.09
C LEU A 294 -8.48 -23.65 -8.82
N ILE A 295 -9.38 -23.50 -7.83
CA ILE A 295 -10.39 -24.50 -7.53
C ILE A 295 -11.30 -24.72 -8.75
N SER A 296 -11.82 -23.67 -9.39
CA SER A 296 -12.68 -23.80 -10.56
C SER A 296 -11.97 -24.44 -11.76
N VAL A 297 -10.70 -24.13 -11.98
CA VAL A 297 -9.89 -24.77 -13.04
C VAL A 297 -9.60 -26.22 -12.69
N ALA A 298 -9.27 -26.55 -11.43
CA ALA A 298 -9.01 -27.94 -11.01
C ALA A 298 -10.27 -28.81 -11.15
N PHE A 299 -11.45 -28.28 -10.82
CA PHE A 299 -12.73 -29.00 -11.03
C PHE A 299 -13.06 -29.16 -12.52
N ALA A 300 -12.83 -28.14 -13.37
CA ALA A 300 -13.04 -28.24 -14.81
C ALA A 300 -12.12 -29.30 -15.45
N VAL A 301 -10.85 -29.33 -15.07
CA VAL A 301 -9.90 -30.37 -15.54
C VAL A 301 -10.24 -31.75 -15.00
N GLY A 302 -10.78 -31.85 -13.79
CA GLY A 302 -11.29 -33.10 -13.21
C GLY A 302 -12.48 -33.67 -13.97
N ASP A 303 -13.43 -32.81 -14.36
CA ASP A 303 -14.61 -33.20 -15.14
C ASP A 303 -14.23 -33.67 -16.56
N GLU A 304 -13.30 -33.01 -17.24
CA GLU A 304 -12.81 -33.48 -18.56
C GLU A 304 -12.12 -34.88 -18.46
N ARG A 305 -11.39 -35.15 -17.36
CA ARG A 305 -10.78 -36.46 -17.14
C ARG A 305 -11.81 -37.56 -16.82
N LEU A 306 -12.89 -37.20 -16.08
CA LEU A 306 -13.97 -38.12 -15.79
C LEU A 306 -14.77 -38.43 -17.05
N LEU A 307 -14.99 -37.48 -17.95
CA LEU A 307 -15.69 -37.68 -19.21
C LEU A 307 -14.82 -38.46 -20.23
N SER A 308 -13.48 -38.29 -20.21
CA SER A 308 -12.59 -39.07 -21.09
C SER A 308 -12.43 -40.54 -20.64
N ASN A 309 -12.62 -40.83 -19.38
CA ASN A 309 -12.59 -42.22 -18.84
C ASN A 309 -13.95 -42.96 -18.91
N ALA A 310 -15.02 -42.27 -19.26
CA ALA A 310 -16.35 -42.85 -19.42
C ALA A 310 -16.67 -43.29 -20.87
N SER A 311 -15.70 -43.13 -21.78
CA SER A 311 -15.81 -43.50 -23.20
C SER A 311 -15.00 -44.75 -23.56
N PHE A 312 -15.10 -45.80 -22.69
CA PHE A 312 -14.68 -47.16 -23.06
C PHE A 312 -15.83 -48.15 -22.81
#